data_42ee74d72731d538d6a06e0a4538935e
#
_entry.id   42ee74d72731d538d6a06e0a4538935e
#
_cell.length_a   1.000
_cell.length_b   1.000
_cell.length_c   1.000
_cell.angle_alpha   90.00
_cell.angle_beta   90.00
_cell.angle_gamma   90.00
#
_symmetry.space_group_name_H-M   'P 1'
#
loop_
_entity.id
_entity.type
_entity.pdbx_description
1 polymer ?
#
loop_
_entity_poly.entity_id
_entity_poly.type
_entity_poly.pdbx_seq_one_letter_code
_entity_poly.pdbx_strand_id
1 'polypeptide(L)'
;FRSEIYWLENENAVKAQCLPYFEGDLTLDDSVFTERETVFNNLKHLTDGSLVACQPDRWYGESRIPDVLRSAGDLAKHIVPSTQEGRPVVPNFFLEVKGASGTLHAARRQACYDGALGARAIRNLQVAGQSTPPPLDNMAYTIVTTLQNGHLDLFTCHPVPPRGTNTADGYVMTYVSAYSLYKPP
;
A
#
# COMPACT_ATOMS: atom_id res chain seq x y z
N PHE A 1 -23.20 5.04 -14.14
CA PHE A 1 -21.96 4.62 -13.47
C PHE A 1 -22.12 3.32 -12.67
N ARG A 2 -23.15 3.20 -11.84
CA ARG A 2 -23.30 2.12 -10.85
C ARG A 2 -23.80 0.79 -11.39
N SER A 3 -24.55 0.77 -12.50
CA SER A 3 -24.99 -0.47 -13.16
C SER A 3 -23.93 -1.09 -14.07
N GLU A 4 -22.93 -0.32 -14.47
CA GLU A 4 -21.89 -0.74 -15.41
C GLU A 4 -20.73 -1.47 -14.75
N ILE A 5 -20.44 -1.20 -13.47
CA ILE A 5 -19.36 -1.88 -12.73
C ILE A 5 -19.59 -3.39 -12.63
N TYR A 6 -20.82 -3.82 -12.58
CA TYR A 6 -21.20 -5.25 -12.44
C TYR A 6 -20.74 -6.11 -13.63
N TRP A 7 -20.58 -5.48 -14.81
CA TRP A 7 -20.29 -6.19 -16.07
C TRP A 7 -18.85 -6.06 -16.51
N LEU A 8 -17.98 -5.43 -15.69
CA LEU A 8 -16.58 -5.27 -16.00
C LEU A 8 -15.83 -6.57 -15.72
N GLU A 9 -15.67 -7.37 -16.77
CA GLU A 9 -15.05 -8.70 -16.68
C GLU A 9 -13.55 -8.64 -16.36
N ASN A 10 -12.86 -7.59 -16.83
CA ASN A 10 -11.42 -7.49 -16.68
C ASN A 10 -11.01 -6.36 -15.70
N GLU A 11 -9.86 -6.57 -15.06
CA GLU A 11 -9.30 -5.68 -14.05
C GLU A 11 -9.02 -4.28 -14.59
N ASN A 12 -8.49 -4.15 -15.81
CA ASN A 12 -8.17 -2.85 -16.41
C ASN A 12 -9.43 -1.98 -16.63
N ALA A 13 -10.55 -2.59 -17.00
CA ALA A 13 -11.81 -1.89 -17.14
C ALA A 13 -12.32 -1.40 -15.78
N VAL A 14 -12.20 -2.22 -14.72
CA VAL A 14 -12.53 -1.81 -13.35
C VAL A 14 -11.66 -0.62 -12.91
N LYS A 15 -10.35 -0.71 -13.12
CA LYS A 15 -9.41 0.39 -12.82
C LYS A 15 -9.80 1.68 -13.56
N ALA A 16 -9.98 1.61 -14.87
CA ALA A 16 -10.29 2.79 -15.69
C ALA A 16 -11.58 3.48 -15.28
N GLN A 17 -12.60 2.73 -14.88
CA GLN A 17 -13.89 3.30 -14.50
C GLN A 17 -13.99 3.69 -13.03
N CYS A 18 -13.38 2.95 -12.13
CA CYS A 18 -13.55 3.17 -10.69
C CYS A 18 -12.54 4.15 -10.10
N LEU A 19 -11.27 4.08 -10.50
CA LEU A 19 -10.21 4.89 -9.89
C LEU A 19 -10.49 6.39 -9.91
N PRO A 20 -10.95 7.01 -11.01
CA PRO A 20 -11.21 8.45 -11.02
C PRO A 20 -12.24 8.92 -9.97
N TYR A 21 -13.12 8.03 -9.52
CA TYR A 21 -14.11 8.38 -8.48
C TYR A 21 -13.55 8.30 -7.06
N PHE A 22 -12.54 7.47 -6.84
CA PHE A 22 -11.87 7.38 -5.55
C PHE A 22 -10.81 8.46 -5.37
N GLU A 23 -10.17 8.83 -6.47
CA GLU A 23 -9.08 9.79 -6.45
C GLU A 23 -9.57 11.23 -6.38
N GLY A 24 -10.80 11.49 -6.86
CA GLY A 24 -11.30 12.85 -6.96
C GLY A 24 -10.37 13.74 -7.79
N ASP A 25 -10.35 15.02 -7.51
CA ASP A 25 -9.46 15.96 -8.14
C ASP A 25 -8.16 16.12 -7.30
N LEU A 26 -7.20 15.23 -7.56
CA LEU A 26 -5.88 15.26 -6.89
C LEU A 26 -4.99 16.40 -7.38
N THR A 27 -5.42 17.17 -8.38
CA THR A 27 -4.64 18.33 -8.88
C THR A 27 -4.58 19.49 -7.89
N LEU A 28 -5.38 19.43 -6.83
CA LEU A 28 -5.48 20.48 -5.80
C LEU A 28 -4.43 20.34 -4.68
N ASP A 29 -3.73 19.22 -4.58
CA ASP A 29 -2.70 19.00 -3.55
C ASP A 29 -1.41 18.43 -4.14
N ASP A 30 -0.45 19.31 -4.40
CA ASP A 30 0.89 18.96 -4.90
C ASP A 30 1.70 18.09 -3.91
N SER A 31 1.22 17.88 -2.69
CA SER A 31 1.89 17.05 -1.68
C SER A 31 1.55 15.57 -1.78
N VAL A 32 0.41 15.24 -2.40
CA VAL A 32 -0.05 13.86 -2.56
C VAL A 32 0.36 13.34 -3.92
N PHE A 33 1.31 12.44 -3.95
CA PHE A 33 1.73 11.78 -5.18
C PHE A 33 1.15 10.37 -5.25
N THR A 34 0.53 10.08 -6.39
CA THR A 34 -0.09 8.78 -6.67
C THR A 34 0.61 8.13 -7.86
N GLU A 35 0.83 6.81 -7.75
CA GLU A 35 1.47 6.03 -8.81
C GLU A 35 0.66 4.78 -9.14
N ARG A 36 0.79 4.34 -10.39
CA ARG A 36 0.13 3.15 -10.94
C ARG A 36 1.15 2.07 -11.23
N GLU A 37 0.85 0.86 -10.83
CA GLU A 37 1.55 -0.35 -11.30
C GLU A 37 3.09 -0.26 -11.28
N THR A 38 3.63 0.52 -10.34
CA THR A 38 5.08 0.65 -10.20
C THR A 38 5.62 -0.55 -9.44
N VAL A 39 6.57 -1.26 -10.04
CA VAL A 39 7.27 -2.36 -9.37
C VAL A 39 8.17 -1.80 -8.25
N PHE A 40 8.02 -2.32 -7.05
CA PHE A 40 8.85 -1.96 -5.89
C PHE A 40 10.20 -2.70 -5.93
N ASN A 41 11.04 -2.31 -6.89
CA ASN A 41 12.30 -2.99 -7.19
C ASN A 41 13.48 -2.59 -6.27
N ASN A 42 13.26 -1.66 -5.36
CA ASN A 42 14.31 -1.16 -4.45
C ASN A 42 14.12 -1.57 -3.00
N LEU A 43 12.94 -2.02 -2.60
CA LEU A 43 12.69 -2.39 -1.22
C LEU A 43 13.31 -3.75 -0.87
N LYS A 44 13.89 -3.85 0.32
CA LYS A 44 14.27 -5.14 0.90
C LYS A 44 13.04 -6.06 1.00
N HIS A 45 13.25 -7.35 0.78
CA HIS A 45 12.21 -8.34 0.99
C HIS A 45 11.72 -8.36 2.45
N LEU A 46 10.45 -8.69 2.66
CA LEU A 46 9.90 -8.94 4.00
C LEU A 46 10.20 -10.35 4.49
N THR A 47 10.49 -11.25 3.56
CA THR A 47 10.74 -12.67 3.79
C THR A 47 12.11 -13.07 3.25
N ASP A 48 12.31 -14.33 2.99
CA ASP A 48 13.53 -14.92 2.43
C ASP A 48 13.82 -14.56 0.96
N GLY A 49 13.01 -13.71 0.35
CA GLY A 49 13.13 -13.32 -1.05
C GLY A 49 12.39 -14.24 -2.02
N SER A 50 11.64 -15.22 -1.53
CA SER A 50 10.79 -16.10 -2.37
C SER A 50 9.57 -15.40 -2.95
N LEU A 51 9.14 -14.28 -2.36
CA LEU A 51 8.05 -13.47 -2.89
C LEU A 51 8.54 -12.54 -4.00
N VAL A 52 7.73 -12.40 -5.04
CA VAL A 52 7.98 -11.42 -6.10
C VAL A 52 7.92 -10.00 -5.55
N ALA A 53 8.56 -9.06 -6.26
CA ALA A 53 8.46 -7.65 -5.90
C ALA A 53 6.99 -7.19 -5.93
N CYS A 54 6.62 -6.37 -4.96
CA CYS A 54 5.30 -5.75 -4.87
C CYS A 54 5.06 -4.86 -6.10
N GLN A 55 3.84 -4.87 -6.60
CA GLN A 55 3.39 -4.01 -7.69
C GLN A 55 1.92 -3.67 -7.47
N PRO A 56 1.62 -2.73 -6.57
CA PRO A 56 0.25 -2.32 -6.29
C PRO A 56 -0.41 -1.71 -7.51
N ASP A 57 -1.72 -1.92 -7.66
CA ASP A 57 -2.49 -1.29 -8.73
C ASP A 57 -2.50 0.23 -8.60
N ARG A 58 -2.52 0.70 -7.35
CA ARG A 58 -2.39 2.10 -7.00
C ARG A 58 -1.76 2.25 -5.63
N TRP A 59 -0.92 3.24 -5.48
CA TRP A 59 -0.33 3.57 -4.19
C TRP A 59 -0.04 5.07 -4.07
N TYR A 60 0.07 5.51 -2.83
CA TYR A 60 0.33 6.90 -2.47
C TYR A 60 1.51 6.95 -1.51
N GLY A 61 2.29 7.99 -1.62
CA GLY A 61 3.44 8.24 -0.78
C GLY A 61 3.82 9.71 -0.78
N GLU A 62 4.92 10.04 -0.12
CA GLU A 62 5.42 11.39 0.03
C GLU A 62 6.31 11.78 -1.16
N SER A 63 6.05 12.94 -1.77
CA SER A 63 6.85 13.47 -2.89
C SER A 63 8.00 14.35 -2.43
N ARG A 64 7.88 14.98 -1.26
CA ARG A 64 8.78 16.05 -0.77
C ARG A 64 9.82 15.56 0.24
N ILE A 65 10.28 14.33 0.11
CA ILE A 65 11.37 13.87 0.97
C ILE A 65 12.71 14.45 0.49
N PRO A 66 13.52 15.01 1.41
CA PRO A 66 14.86 15.47 1.08
C PRO A 66 15.70 14.39 0.39
N ASP A 67 16.50 14.75 -0.59
CA ASP A 67 17.35 13.82 -1.35
C ASP A 67 18.29 13.02 -0.44
N VAL A 68 18.69 13.60 0.68
CA VAL A 68 19.49 12.89 1.70
C VAL A 68 18.79 11.64 2.22
N LEU A 69 17.48 11.63 2.34
CA LEU A 69 16.73 10.43 2.75
C LEU A 69 16.57 9.43 1.60
N ARG A 70 16.47 9.91 0.35
CA ARG A 70 16.46 9.03 -0.84
C ARG A 70 17.76 8.26 -1.00
N SER A 71 18.89 8.83 -0.55
CA SER A 71 20.22 8.23 -0.61
C SER A 71 20.73 7.72 0.74
N ALA A 72 19.87 7.59 1.75
CA ALA A 72 20.25 7.26 3.13
C ALA A 72 20.58 5.77 3.34
N GLY A 73 21.38 5.19 2.48
CA GLY A 73 21.94 3.84 2.65
C GLY A 73 20.86 2.76 2.89
N ASP A 74 20.91 2.14 4.06
CA ASP A 74 19.98 1.07 4.42
C ASP A 74 18.53 1.55 4.56
N LEU A 75 18.31 2.74 5.08
CA LEU A 75 16.98 3.32 5.21
C LEU A 75 16.28 3.45 3.85
N ALA A 76 16.99 3.86 2.81
CA ALA A 76 16.45 3.96 1.47
C ALA A 76 15.85 2.63 0.96
N LYS A 77 16.43 1.49 1.38
CA LYS A 77 15.91 0.15 1.05
C LYS A 77 14.60 -0.21 1.76
N HIS A 78 14.10 0.64 2.62
CA HIS A 78 12.85 0.45 3.31
C HIS A 78 11.78 1.49 2.91
N ILE A 79 12.22 2.69 2.49
CA ILE A 79 11.31 3.82 2.26
C ILE A 79 11.20 4.26 0.79
N VAL A 80 12.16 3.88 -0.07
CA VAL A 80 12.17 4.25 -1.50
C VAL A 80 11.74 3.02 -2.32
N PRO A 81 10.50 2.96 -2.82
CA PRO A 81 9.97 1.76 -3.48
C PRO A 81 10.67 1.46 -4.80
N SER A 82 10.99 2.48 -5.58
CA SER A 82 11.49 2.33 -6.94
C SER A 82 12.79 3.12 -7.13
N THR A 83 13.66 2.57 -7.98
CA THR A 83 14.88 3.26 -8.45
C THR A 83 14.59 4.32 -9.51
N GLN A 84 13.38 4.42 -10.01
CA GLN A 84 12.98 5.47 -10.96
C GLN A 84 12.93 6.82 -10.25
N GLU A 85 13.57 7.82 -10.87
CA GLU A 85 13.53 9.21 -10.37
C GLU A 85 12.10 9.79 -10.41
N GLY A 86 11.83 10.75 -9.53
CA GLY A 86 10.54 11.43 -9.46
C GLY A 86 9.39 10.61 -8.87
N ARG A 87 9.63 9.36 -8.48
CA ARG A 87 8.59 8.54 -7.83
C ARG A 87 8.44 8.93 -6.36
N PRO A 88 7.20 8.84 -5.81
CA PRO A 88 6.99 9.04 -4.39
C PRO A 88 7.75 8.00 -3.56
N VAL A 89 7.91 8.30 -2.29
CA VAL A 89 8.57 7.44 -1.32
C VAL A 89 7.68 7.25 -0.10
N VAL A 90 8.07 6.39 0.84
CA VAL A 90 7.28 6.11 2.05
C VAL A 90 5.83 5.75 1.70
N PRO A 91 5.61 4.70 0.93
CA PRO A 91 4.26 4.29 0.56
C PRO A 91 3.45 3.97 1.82
N ASN A 92 2.26 4.55 1.96
CA ASN A 92 1.41 4.39 3.14
C ASN A 92 -0.07 4.20 2.84
N PHE A 93 -0.46 4.28 1.58
CA PHE A 93 -1.80 3.92 1.12
C PHE A 93 -1.70 3.07 -0.14
N PHE A 94 -2.50 1.99 -0.20
CA PHE A 94 -2.51 1.04 -1.30
C PHE A 94 -3.93 0.67 -1.71
N LEU A 95 -4.10 0.43 -2.99
CA LEU A 95 -5.34 -0.13 -3.53
C LEU A 95 -5.01 -1.29 -4.47
N GLU A 96 -5.63 -2.43 -4.21
CA GLU A 96 -5.64 -3.61 -5.05
C GLU A 96 -7.02 -3.79 -5.70
N VAL A 97 -7.04 -3.90 -7.00
CA VAL A 97 -8.26 -4.07 -7.80
C VAL A 97 -8.30 -5.48 -8.38
N LYS A 98 -9.46 -6.08 -8.41
CA LYS A 98 -9.69 -7.35 -9.13
C LYS A 98 -10.92 -7.25 -10.02
N GLY A 99 -10.79 -7.79 -11.22
CA GLY A 99 -11.91 -8.03 -12.11
C GLY A 99 -12.82 -9.16 -11.60
N ALA A 100 -13.92 -9.41 -12.30
CA ALA A 100 -14.91 -10.43 -11.92
C ALA A 100 -14.33 -11.85 -11.81
N SER A 101 -13.32 -12.19 -12.60
CA SER A 101 -12.64 -13.49 -12.57
C SER A 101 -11.57 -13.60 -11.49
N GLY A 102 -11.14 -12.48 -10.88
CA GLY A 102 -10.18 -12.46 -9.78
C GLY A 102 -10.79 -12.97 -8.48
N THR A 103 -9.94 -13.34 -7.53
CA THR A 103 -10.42 -13.78 -6.21
C THR A 103 -10.11 -12.74 -5.14
N LEU A 104 -11.09 -12.52 -4.25
CA LEU A 104 -10.91 -11.66 -3.08
C LEU A 104 -9.74 -12.12 -2.21
N HIS A 105 -9.51 -13.44 -2.15
CA HIS A 105 -8.40 -14.01 -1.41
C HIS A 105 -7.03 -13.59 -1.98
N ALA A 106 -6.90 -13.55 -3.32
CA ALA A 106 -5.69 -13.06 -3.96
C ALA A 106 -5.49 -11.57 -3.70
N ALA A 107 -6.55 -10.75 -3.85
CA ALA A 107 -6.50 -9.31 -3.54
C ALA A 107 -6.04 -9.06 -2.10
N ARG A 108 -6.63 -9.75 -1.13
CA ARG A 108 -6.27 -9.59 0.30
C ARG A 108 -4.85 -10.02 0.61
N ARG A 109 -4.32 -11.06 -0.07
CA ARG A 109 -2.91 -11.45 0.11
C ARG A 109 -1.95 -10.39 -0.44
N GLN A 110 -2.22 -9.85 -1.63
CA GLN A 110 -1.45 -8.74 -2.20
C GLN A 110 -1.50 -7.53 -1.27
N ALA A 111 -2.71 -7.10 -0.91
CA ALA A 111 -2.95 -6.01 0.02
C ALA A 111 -2.21 -6.18 1.38
N CYS A 112 -2.16 -7.40 1.92
CA CYS A 112 -1.42 -7.70 3.14
C CYS A 112 0.09 -7.51 2.98
N TYR A 113 0.64 -7.93 1.84
CA TYR A 113 2.06 -7.75 1.54
C TYR A 113 2.41 -6.27 1.35
N ASP A 114 1.60 -5.54 0.59
CA ASP A 114 1.76 -4.11 0.34
C ASP A 114 1.68 -3.31 1.64
N GLY A 115 0.66 -3.59 2.44
CA GLY A 115 0.47 -2.96 3.74
C GLY A 115 1.62 -3.21 4.71
N ALA A 116 2.20 -4.41 4.70
CA ALA A 116 3.36 -4.73 5.52
C ALA A 116 4.61 -3.94 5.07
N LEU A 117 4.82 -3.76 3.75
CA LEU A 117 5.89 -2.93 3.22
C LEU A 117 5.71 -1.46 3.63
N GLY A 118 4.50 -0.92 3.55
CA GLY A 118 4.17 0.43 3.99
C GLY A 118 4.38 0.61 5.50
N ALA A 119 3.86 -0.30 6.32
CA ALA A 119 4.04 -0.26 7.77
C ALA A 119 5.53 -0.33 8.16
N ARG A 120 6.32 -1.14 7.45
CA ARG A 120 7.77 -1.18 7.62
C ARG A 120 8.43 0.14 7.25
N ALA A 121 8.01 0.78 6.16
CA ALA A 121 8.55 2.06 5.72
C ALA A 121 8.36 3.13 6.81
N ILE A 122 7.14 3.27 7.31
CA ILE A 122 6.82 4.22 8.39
C ILE A 122 7.64 3.89 9.66
N ARG A 123 7.70 2.62 10.06
CA ARG A 123 8.47 2.21 11.25
C ARG A 123 9.96 2.56 11.11
N ASN A 124 10.56 2.30 9.95
CA ASN A 124 11.96 2.63 9.71
C ASN A 124 12.23 4.14 9.76
N LEU A 125 11.29 4.96 9.29
CA LEU A 125 11.37 6.42 9.47
C LEU A 125 11.29 6.84 10.94
N GLN A 126 10.37 6.26 11.70
CA GLN A 126 10.21 6.57 13.12
C GLN A 126 11.49 6.28 13.94
N VAL A 127 12.22 5.23 13.58
CA VAL A 127 13.44 4.85 14.30
C VAL A 127 14.71 5.47 13.71
N ALA A 128 14.64 6.05 12.53
CA ALA A 128 15.79 6.63 11.84
C ALA A 128 16.44 7.74 12.69
N GLY A 129 17.75 7.65 12.89
CA GLY A 129 18.50 8.62 13.68
C GLY A 129 18.28 8.53 15.20
N GLN A 130 17.46 7.59 15.68
CA GLN A 130 17.25 7.38 17.10
C GLN A 130 18.35 6.45 17.67
N SER A 131 19.00 6.84 18.75
CA SER A 131 19.95 5.98 19.48
C SER A 131 19.26 4.81 20.19
N THR A 132 18.00 5.01 20.59
CA THR A 132 17.12 3.97 21.14
C THR A 132 15.80 4.01 20.38
N PRO A 133 15.44 2.94 19.65
CA PRO A 133 14.16 2.90 18.94
C PRO A 133 12.98 3.12 19.89
N PRO A 134 12.03 4.00 19.57
CA PRO A 134 10.82 4.16 20.36
C PRO A 134 10.03 2.84 20.36
N PRO A 135 9.26 2.55 21.42
CA PRO A 135 8.38 1.39 21.44
C PRO A 135 7.36 1.45 20.30
N LEU A 136 6.78 0.32 19.96
CA LEU A 136 5.64 0.29 19.04
C LEU A 136 4.44 0.94 19.74
N ASP A 137 3.84 1.92 19.08
CA ASP A 137 2.70 2.70 19.60
C ASP A 137 1.35 2.03 19.34
N ASN A 138 1.33 0.90 18.64
CA ASN A 138 0.14 0.19 18.18
C ASN A 138 -0.79 1.02 17.27
N MET A 139 -0.27 2.08 16.68
CA MET A 139 -1.00 2.90 15.72
C MET A 139 -0.75 2.40 14.30
N ALA A 140 -1.79 2.43 13.49
CA ALA A 140 -1.70 2.07 12.08
C ALA A 140 -1.57 3.35 11.22
N TYR A 141 -0.42 3.50 10.58
CA TYR A 141 -0.14 4.61 9.67
C TYR A 141 -0.24 4.20 8.19
N THR A 142 -0.58 2.95 7.93
CA THR A 142 -0.74 2.41 6.58
C THR A 142 -2.17 1.95 6.39
N ILE A 143 -2.77 2.41 5.31
CA ILE A 143 -4.12 2.04 4.88
C ILE A 143 -3.99 1.18 3.62
N VAL A 144 -4.78 0.13 3.55
CA VAL A 144 -4.86 -0.75 2.40
C VAL A 144 -6.32 -0.98 2.03
N THR A 145 -6.60 -0.93 0.75
CA THR A 145 -7.96 -1.17 0.23
C THR A 145 -7.94 -2.26 -0.83
N THR A 146 -9.01 -3.02 -0.92
CA THR A 146 -9.25 -3.94 -2.04
C THR A 146 -10.58 -3.61 -2.69
N LEU A 147 -10.60 -3.56 -4.02
CA LEU A 147 -11.79 -3.33 -4.81
C LEU A 147 -12.08 -4.54 -5.68
N GLN A 148 -13.23 -5.17 -5.49
CA GLN A 148 -13.71 -6.27 -6.30
C GLN A 148 -15.23 -6.26 -6.41
N ASN A 149 -15.76 -6.46 -7.61
CA ASN A 149 -17.20 -6.55 -7.83
C ASN A 149 -18.00 -5.43 -7.14
N GLY A 150 -17.52 -4.18 -7.22
CA GLY A 150 -18.15 -3.03 -6.58
C GLY A 150 -18.18 -3.02 -5.06
N HIS A 151 -17.40 -3.89 -4.41
CA HIS A 151 -17.15 -3.86 -2.97
C HIS A 151 -15.75 -3.37 -2.69
N LEU A 152 -15.65 -2.34 -1.86
CA LEU A 152 -14.41 -1.77 -1.37
C LEU A 152 -14.22 -2.18 0.09
N ASP A 153 -13.23 -3.02 0.36
CA ASP A 153 -12.83 -3.34 1.73
C ASP A 153 -11.70 -2.41 2.16
N LEU A 154 -11.76 -1.92 3.38
CA LEU A 154 -10.76 -1.05 4.00
C LEU A 154 -10.05 -1.79 5.14
N PHE A 155 -8.74 -1.74 5.12
CA PHE A 155 -7.87 -2.31 6.15
C PHE A 155 -6.84 -1.28 6.60
N THR A 156 -6.30 -1.50 7.81
CA THR A 156 -5.09 -0.83 8.29
C THR A 156 -3.99 -1.86 8.50
N CYS A 157 -2.73 -1.42 8.40
CA CYS A 157 -1.59 -2.28 8.67
C CYS A 157 -0.62 -1.59 9.63
N HIS A 158 -0.10 -2.34 10.61
CA HIS A 158 0.86 -1.84 11.59
C HIS A 158 1.86 -2.93 11.99
N PRO A 159 3.07 -2.54 12.45
CA PRO A 159 4.04 -3.49 12.98
C PRO A 159 3.61 -4.01 14.36
N VAL A 160 3.96 -5.24 14.65
CA VAL A 160 3.79 -5.88 15.95
C VAL A 160 5.11 -6.47 16.42
N PRO A 161 5.31 -6.66 17.73
CA PRO A 161 6.56 -7.24 18.25
C PRO A 161 6.85 -8.62 17.63
N PRO A 162 8.14 -8.97 17.53
CA PRO A 162 8.55 -10.30 17.09
C PRO A 162 7.87 -11.41 17.89
N ARG A 163 7.54 -12.51 17.23
CA ARG A 163 6.93 -13.69 17.87
C ARG A 163 7.87 -14.90 17.80
N GLY A 164 7.90 -15.65 18.89
CA GLY A 164 8.71 -16.87 18.99
C GLY A 164 10.20 -16.57 18.88
N THR A 165 10.89 -17.27 17.99
CA THR A 165 12.34 -17.14 17.75
C THR A 165 12.70 -16.04 16.74
N ASN A 166 11.70 -15.39 16.13
CA ASN A 166 11.95 -14.29 15.20
C ASN A 166 12.50 -13.08 15.95
N THR A 167 13.45 -12.38 15.32
CA THR A 167 14.03 -11.13 15.84
C THR A 167 13.49 -9.89 15.12
N ALA A 168 12.81 -10.05 13.99
CA ALA A 168 12.21 -8.97 13.22
C ALA A 168 10.74 -8.75 13.61
N ASP A 169 10.29 -7.50 13.53
CA ASP A 169 8.88 -7.16 13.71
C ASP A 169 7.98 -7.96 12.75
N GLY A 170 6.84 -8.38 13.27
CA GLY A 170 5.73 -8.88 12.46
C GLY A 170 4.84 -7.73 11.96
N TYR A 171 3.88 -8.06 11.10
CA TYR A 171 2.89 -7.09 10.61
C TYR A 171 1.50 -7.68 10.71
N VAL A 172 0.53 -6.86 11.08
CA VAL A 172 -0.88 -7.24 11.17
C VAL A 172 -1.71 -6.32 10.29
N MET A 173 -2.48 -6.93 9.40
CA MET A 173 -3.51 -6.24 8.64
C MET A 173 -4.86 -6.45 9.34
N THR A 174 -5.50 -5.35 9.73
CA THR A 174 -6.76 -5.34 10.47
C THR A 174 -7.88 -4.80 9.58
N TYR A 175 -8.96 -5.55 9.45
CA TYR A 175 -10.16 -5.09 8.77
C TYR A 175 -10.83 -3.94 9.53
N VAL A 176 -11.21 -2.90 8.81
CA VAL A 176 -11.86 -1.70 9.37
C VAL A 176 -13.33 -1.63 8.93
N SER A 177 -13.58 -1.69 7.62
CA SER A 177 -14.93 -1.53 7.07
C SER A 177 -15.02 -2.03 5.63
N ALA A 178 -16.25 -2.20 5.15
CA ALA A 178 -16.53 -2.42 3.75
C ALA A 178 -17.60 -1.44 3.24
N TYR A 179 -17.48 -1.07 1.99
CA TYR A 179 -18.40 -0.17 1.31
C TYR A 179 -18.92 -0.81 0.02
N SER A 180 -20.22 -0.81 -0.17
CA SER A 180 -20.82 -1.17 -1.45
C SER A 180 -20.90 0.07 -2.33
N LEU A 181 -20.36 -0.04 -3.53
CA LEU A 181 -20.49 1.00 -4.56
C LEU A 181 -21.81 0.90 -5.31
N TYR A 182 -22.62 -0.11 -5.00
CA TYR A 182 -23.96 -0.25 -5.55
C TYR A 182 -24.95 0.60 -4.76
N LYS A 183 -25.85 1.24 -5.49
CA LYS A 183 -27.01 1.88 -4.86
C LYS A 183 -27.98 0.75 -4.48
N PRO A 184 -28.48 0.70 -3.24
CA PRO A 184 -29.64 -0.16 -2.97
C PRO A 184 -30.79 0.25 -3.88
N PRO A 185 -31.62 -0.70 -4.28
CA PRO A 185 -32.79 -0.45 -5.11
C PRO A 185 -33.74 0.54 -4.47
#